data_97cf06310e13f7f8b7c2e2e4d3367826
#
_entry.id   97cf06310e13f7f8b7c2e2e4d3367826
#
_cell.length_a   1.000
_cell.length_b   1.000
_cell.length_c   1.000
_cell.angle_alpha   90.00
_cell.angle_beta   90.00
_cell.angle_gamma   90.00
#
_symmetry.space_group_name_H-M   'P 1'
#
loop_
_entity.id
_entity.type
_entity.pdbx_description
1 polymer ?
#
loop_
_entity_poly.entity_id
_entity_poly.type
_entity_poly.pdbx_seq_one_letter_code
_entity_poly.pdbx_strand_id
1 'polypeptide(L)'
;MTLKKNDIVNLTITSATAEGSGVGRTDDGIAVFVQGSAIGDELKVRILKVKKTYAFGKIEEILVPSKARITPDCENFMKCGGCTWRHISYEEECKIKQQRVEDAVTRIGGLDNVVFKPIISSDNITRYRNKAQYPVGLDRDGNVVTGFYSFHSHRIINCTDCILQPEIFARVIEITKDFIAKTNTEIYDETTGKGRLRHIYIRIGEVSGELMVCYVVNANGLKQEDLLVKMLKSELPQLKSVIINSNREKTNVVLGRKNRTIYGSDHITDTLCGLQFKISPFSFWQINRKQAEKLYGKAKEYANLKSDEILLDLYCGTGTIGLTMADSCKQLIGAEI
;
A
#
# COMPACT_ATOMS: atom_id res chain seq x y z
N MET A 1 -12.37 -2.47 -39.27
CA MET A 1 -10.88 -2.27 -39.47
C MET A 1 -10.12 -3.08 -38.44
N THR A 2 -9.06 -3.77 -38.81
CA THR A 2 -8.26 -4.50 -37.82
C THR A 2 -7.41 -3.50 -37.01
N LEU A 3 -7.69 -3.37 -35.73
CA LEU A 3 -6.98 -2.46 -34.82
C LEU A 3 -5.48 -2.74 -34.81
N LYS A 4 -4.65 -1.70 -34.90
CA LYS A 4 -3.19 -1.81 -34.94
C LYS A 4 -2.54 -0.91 -33.86
N LYS A 5 -1.28 -1.22 -33.56
CA LYS A 5 -0.46 -0.36 -32.68
C LYS A 5 -0.33 1.04 -33.32
N ASN A 6 -0.44 2.07 -32.51
CA ASN A 6 -0.41 3.51 -32.81
C ASN A 6 -1.69 4.04 -33.47
N ASP A 7 -2.71 3.21 -33.73
CA ASP A 7 -4.02 3.73 -34.17
C ASP A 7 -4.58 4.66 -33.07
N ILE A 8 -5.32 5.65 -33.50
CA ILE A 8 -6.07 6.57 -32.65
C ILE A 8 -7.55 6.21 -32.77
N VAL A 9 -8.17 5.95 -31.62
CA VAL A 9 -9.60 5.61 -31.54
C VAL A 9 -10.30 6.47 -30.48
N ASN A 10 -11.56 6.80 -30.73
CA ASN A 10 -12.40 7.42 -29.72
C ASN A 10 -13.10 6.33 -28.93
N LEU A 11 -13.10 6.46 -27.59
CA LEU A 11 -13.69 5.47 -26.69
C LEU A 11 -14.46 6.17 -25.58
N THR A 12 -15.62 5.62 -25.25
CA THR A 12 -16.29 5.90 -23.98
C THR A 12 -15.91 4.83 -22.96
N ILE A 13 -15.48 5.24 -21.79
CA ILE A 13 -15.10 4.32 -20.70
C ILE A 13 -16.38 3.91 -19.94
N THR A 14 -16.69 2.63 -19.96
CA THR A 14 -17.93 2.07 -19.41
C THR A 14 -17.74 1.25 -18.14
N SER A 15 -16.52 0.80 -17.85
CA SER A 15 -16.21 0.02 -16.66
C SER A 15 -14.74 0.17 -16.27
N ALA A 16 -14.34 -0.43 -15.14
CA ALA A 16 -12.98 -0.42 -14.67
C ALA A 16 -12.53 -1.82 -14.21
N THR A 17 -11.23 -2.12 -14.42
CA THR A 17 -10.62 -3.37 -13.95
C THR A 17 -10.22 -3.31 -12.48
N ALA A 18 -9.88 -4.47 -11.94
CA ALA A 18 -9.33 -4.59 -10.59
C ALA A 18 -8.04 -3.79 -10.37
N GLU A 19 -7.21 -3.70 -11.42
CA GLU A 19 -5.93 -3.01 -11.41
C GLU A 19 -6.06 -1.50 -11.68
N GLY A 20 -7.30 -1.02 -11.94
CA GLY A 20 -7.59 0.40 -12.09
C GLY A 20 -7.49 0.95 -13.50
N SER A 21 -7.44 0.11 -14.51
CA SER A 21 -7.62 0.56 -15.88
C SER A 21 -9.11 0.70 -16.19
N GLY A 22 -9.51 1.81 -16.83
CA GLY A 22 -10.84 1.89 -17.42
C GLY A 22 -10.93 1.02 -18.67
N VAL A 23 -12.13 0.60 -19.00
CA VAL A 23 -12.43 -0.23 -20.17
C VAL A 23 -13.43 0.46 -21.06
N GLY A 24 -13.05 0.69 -22.30
CA GLY A 24 -13.92 1.09 -23.38
C GLY A 24 -13.94 0.02 -24.48
N ARG A 25 -14.86 0.12 -25.42
CA ARG A 25 -14.90 -0.76 -26.60
C ARG A 25 -14.86 0.06 -27.87
N THR A 26 -14.12 -0.45 -28.84
CA THR A 26 -14.16 0.07 -30.20
C THR A 26 -15.51 -0.25 -30.88
N ASP A 27 -15.82 0.37 -32.01
CA ASP A 27 -17.03 0.08 -32.81
C ASP A 27 -17.09 -1.41 -33.19
N ASP A 28 -15.95 -2.04 -33.44
CA ASP A 28 -15.84 -3.48 -33.73
C ASP A 28 -15.93 -4.37 -32.46
N GLY A 29 -16.22 -3.78 -31.29
CA GLY A 29 -16.42 -4.50 -30.01
C GLY A 29 -15.15 -4.91 -29.26
N ILE A 30 -13.95 -4.55 -29.74
CA ILE A 30 -12.67 -4.87 -29.09
C ILE A 30 -12.55 -4.07 -27.79
N ALA A 31 -12.32 -4.77 -26.66
CA ALA A 31 -12.07 -4.13 -25.38
C ALA A 31 -10.70 -3.44 -25.36
N VAL A 32 -10.64 -2.19 -24.92
CA VAL A 32 -9.41 -1.42 -24.77
C VAL A 32 -9.26 -1.00 -23.31
N PHE A 33 -8.15 -1.40 -22.71
CA PHE A 33 -7.77 -1.04 -21.35
C PHE A 33 -6.96 0.24 -21.33
N VAL A 34 -7.44 1.25 -20.61
CA VAL A 34 -6.85 2.59 -20.58
C VAL A 34 -6.54 3.00 -19.14
N GLN A 35 -5.26 3.13 -18.82
CA GLN A 35 -4.83 3.55 -17.50
C GLN A 35 -5.11 5.05 -17.26
N GLY A 36 -5.53 5.41 -16.04
CA GLY A 36 -5.81 6.79 -15.65
C GLY A 36 -7.09 7.35 -16.22
N SER A 37 -7.95 6.52 -16.81
CA SER A 37 -9.29 6.89 -17.24
C SER A 37 -10.33 6.67 -16.14
N ALA A 38 -11.43 7.40 -16.23
CA ALA A 38 -12.58 7.29 -15.33
C ALA A 38 -13.81 6.79 -16.08
N ILE A 39 -14.71 6.08 -15.40
CA ILE A 39 -16.00 5.67 -15.99
C ILE A 39 -16.78 6.92 -16.40
N GLY A 40 -17.26 6.95 -17.64
CA GLY A 40 -17.96 8.10 -18.23
C GLY A 40 -17.04 9.09 -18.96
N ASP A 41 -15.72 8.85 -19.01
CA ASP A 41 -14.86 9.62 -19.89
C ASP A 41 -15.15 9.31 -21.36
N GLU A 42 -15.15 10.34 -22.21
CA GLU A 42 -14.98 10.20 -23.66
C GLU A 42 -13.55 10.58 -24.01
N LEU A 43 -12.82 9.64 -24.57
CA LEU A 43 -11.36 9.73 -24.73
C LEU A 43 -10.95 9.53 -26.18
N LYS A 44 -9.93 10.27 -26.60
CA LYS A 44 -9.09 9.93 -27.73
C LYS A 44 -7.90 9.13 -27.24
N VAL A 45 -7.78 7.89 -27.72
CA VAL A 45 -6.86 6.89 -27.16
C VAL A 45 -5.91 6.40 -28.25
N ARG A 46 -4.62 6.45 -27.96
CA ARG A 46 -3.58 5.81 -28.79
C ARG A 46 -3.39 4.36 -28.35
N ILE A 47 -3.50 3.45 -29.29
CA ILE A 47 -3.30 2.02 -29.07
C ILE A 47 -1.81 1.72 -28.89
N LEU A 48 -1.45 1.18 -27.72
CA LEU A 48 -0.08 0.80 -27.39
C LEU A 48 0.25 -0.64 -27.77
N LYS A 49 -0.72 -1.54 -27.59
CA LYS A 49 -0.54 -2.98 -27.83
C LYS A 49 -1.87 -3.64 -28.13
N VAL A 50 -1.89 -4.46 -29.17
CA VAL A 50 -3.07 -5.27 -29.55
C VAL A 50 -2.81 -6.71 -29.20
N LYS A 51 -3.79 -7.38 -28.63
CA LYS A 51 -3.88 -8.82 -28.35
C LYS A 51 -5.01 -9.43 -29.20
N LYS A 52 -5.18 -10.75 -29.14
CA LYS A 52 -6.20 -11.45 -29.96
C LYS A 52 -7.63 -10.94 -29.69
N THR A 53 -7.98 -10.62 -28.45
CA THR A 53 -9.35 -10.27 -28.02
C THR A 53 -9.47 -8.92 -27.36
N TYR A 54 -8.36 -8.21 -27.11
CA TYR A 54 -8.33 -6.91 -26.42
C TYR A 54 -7.10 -6.09 -26.79
N ALA A 55 -7.09 -4.84 -26.40
CA ALA A 55 -5.96 -3.94 -26.59
C ALA A 55 -5.66 -3.12 -25.32
N PHE A 56 -4.48 -2.51 -25.28
CA PHE A 56 -4.08 -1.51 -24.29
C PHE A 56 -3.91 -0.17 -25.00
N GLY A 57 -4.43 0.88 -24.38
CA GLY A 57 -4.35 2.23 -24.88
C GLY A 57 -3.80 3.22 -23.85
N LYS A 58 -3.39 4.36 -24.36
CA LYS A 58 -2.98 5.53 -23.57
C LYS A 58 -3.86 6.70 -23.96
N ILE A 59 -4.29 7.46 -22.97
CA ILE A 59 -5.02 8.72 -23.19
C ILE A 59 -4.12 9.68 -23.98
N GLU A 60 -4.59 10.12 -25.14
CA GLU A 60 -4.01 11.25 -25.88
C GLU A 60 -4.72 12.55 -25.51
N GLU A 61 -6.06 12.47 -25.37
CA GLU A 61 -6.91 13.62 -25.08
C GLU A 61 -8.17 13.16 -24.35
N ILE A 62 -8.63 13.94 -23.40
CA ILE A 62 -9.93 13.77 -22.75
C ILE A 62 -10.88 14.70 -23.49
N LEU A 63 -11.79 14.13 -24.29
CA LEU A 63 -12.76 14.89 -25.08
C LEU A 63 -13.89 15.40 -24.18
N VAL A 64 -14.44 14.51 -23.35
CA VAL A 64 -15.44 14.85 -22.34
C VAL A 64 -15.02 14.18 -21.02
N PRO A 65 -14.67 14.95 -19.99
CA PRO A 65 -14.29 14.38 -18.71
C PRO A 65 -15.52 13.81 -17.97
N SER A 66 -15.33 12.66 -17.33
CA SER A 66 -16.32 12.10 -16.41
C SER A 66 -16.62 13.08 -15.28
N LYS A 67 -17.86 13.12 -14.81
CA LYS A 67 -18.29 13.89 -13.65
C LYS A 67 -17.63 13.42 -12.35
N ALA A 68 -17.12 12.19 -12.32
CA ALA A 68 -16.40 11.65 -11.18
C ALA A 68 -14.93 12.10 -11.10
N ARG A 69 -14.39 12.75 -12.14
CA ARG A 69 -13.01 13.23 -12.12
C ARG A 69 -12.82 14.34 -11.11
N ILE A 70 -11.69 14.26 -10.40
CA ILE A 70 -11.18 15.30 -9.51
C ILE A 70 -9.72 15.62 -9.88
N THR A 71 -9.25 16.78 -9.50
CA THR A 71 -7.81 17.06 -9.55
C THR A 71 -7.09 16.22 -8.52
N PRO A 72 -6.11 15.38 -8.90
CA PRO A 72 -5.33 14.62 -7.94
C PRO A 72 -4.63 15.53 -6.94
N ASP A 73 -4.76 15.19 -5.65
CA ASP A 73 -4.11 15.90 -4.54
C ASP A 73 -2.66 15.44 -4.28
N CYS A 74 -2.09 14.64 -5.16
CA CYS A 74 -0.72 14.14 -5.10
C CYS A 74 0.01 14.45 -6.42
N GLU A 75 1.07 15.23 -6.36
CA GLU A 75 1.91 15.61 -7.51
C GLU A 75 2.61 14.41 -8.19
N ASN A 76 2.78 13.31 -7.43
CA ASN A 76 3.40 12.08 -7.89
C ASN A 76 2.38 11.07 -8.44
N PHE A 77 1.09 11.41 -8.47
CA PHE A 77 0.08 10.54 -9.07
C PHE A 77 0.42 10.24 -10.53
N MET A 78 0.15 9.04 -11.00
CA MET A 78 0.55 8.49 -12.32
C MET A 78 2.06 8.28 -12.54
N LYS A 79 2.94 8.86 -11.72
CA LYS A 79 4.38 8.57 -11.74
C LYS A 79 4.73 7.47 -10.74
N CYS A 80 4.14 7.56 -9.53
CA CYS A 80 4.25 6.60 -8.46
C CYS A 80 3.25 5.46 -8.64
N GLY A 81 3.67 4.20 -8.41
CA GLY A 81 2.81 3.01 -8.49
C GLY A 81 1.94 2.77 -7.25
N GLY A 82 1.93 3.68 -6.28
CA GLY A 82 1.27 3.47 -4.98
C GLY A 82 -0.23 3.72 -4.95
N CYS A 83 -0.78 4.50 -5.89
CA CYS A 83 -2.21 4.86 -5.92
C CYS A 83 -2.81 4.64 -7.30
N THR A 84 -4.04 4.12 -7.32
CA THR A 84 -4.76 3.79 -8.53
C THR A 84 -5.81 4.83 -8.89
N TRP A 85 -6.55 5.37 -7.91
CA TRP A 85 -7.81 6.08 -8.10
C TRP A 85 -7.82 7.56 -7.67
N ARG A 86 -6.64 8.20 -7.47
CA ARG A 86 -6.58 9.59 -6.99
C ARG A 86 -7.10 10.66 -7.98
N HIS A 87 -7.48 10.28 -9.18
CA HIS A 87 -8.06 11.13 -10.21
C HIS A 87 -9.59 11.10 -10.28
N ILE A 88 -10.23 10.29 -9.41
CA ILE A 88 -11.69 10.23 -9.28
C ILE A 88 -12.10 10.46 -7.83
N SER A 89 -13.36 10.84 -7.62
CA SER A 89 -13.94 11.00 -6.29
C SER A 89 -13.92 9.70 -5.49
N TYR A 90 -13.78 9.79 -4.18
CA TYR A 90 -13.80 8.60 -3.32
C TYR A 90 -15.14 7.86 -3.36
N GLU A 91 -16.23 8.58 -3.59
CA GLU A 91 -17.54 7.98 -3.79
C GLU A 91 -17.54 7.06 -5.02
N GLU A 92 -16.97 7.52 -6.14
CA GLU A 92 -16.87 6.70 -7.35
C GLU A 92 -15.91 5.52 -7.16
N GLU A 93 -14.80 5.70 -6.44
CA GLU A 93 -13.92 4.60 -6.06
C GLU A 93 -14.67 3.52 -5.28
N CYS A 94 -15.55 3.91 -4.35
CA CYS A 94 -16.39 2.98 -3.59
C CYS A 94 -17.38 2.24 -4.50
N LYS A 95 -18.03 2.92 -5.45
CA LYS A 95 -18.94 2.29 -6.43
C LYS A 95 -18.22 1.26 -7.28
N ILE A 96 -17.02 1.59 -7.78
CA ILE A 96 -16.19 0.66 -8.57
C ILE A 96 -15.84 -0.58 -7.74
N LYS A 97 -15.45 -0.41 -6.49
CA LYS A 97 -15.12 -1.52 -5.58
C LYS A 97 -16.34 -2.40 -5.26
N GLN A 98 -17.49 -1.79 -5.03
CA GLN A 98 -18.77 -2.48 -4.83
C GLN A 98 -19.11 -3.31 -6.07
N GLN A 99 -19.16 -2.68 -7.25
CA GLN A 99 -19.49 -3.33 -8.52
C GLN A 99 -18.55 -4.51 -8.82
N ARG A 100 -17.28 -4.38 -8.50
CA ARG A 100 -16.32 -5.47 -8.66
C ARG A 100 -16.67 -6.70 -7.85
N VAL A 101 -17.13 -6.54 -6.61
CA VAL A 101 -17.55 -7.66 -5.76
C VAL A 101 -18.82 -8.28 -6.33
N GLU A 102 -19.79 -7.47 -6.73
CA GLU A 102 -21.03 -7.92 -7.35
C GLU A 102 -20.75 -8.70 -8.64
N ASP A 103 -19.93 -8.18 -9.52
CA ASP A 103 -19.52 -8.87 -10.76
C ASP A 103 -18.80 -10.20 -10.48
N ALA A 104 -17.92 -10.24 -9.47
CA ALA A 104 -17.22 -11.47 -9.10
C ALA A 104 -18.17 -12.55 -8.59
N VAL A 105 -19.16 -12.18 -7.80
CA VAL A 105 -20.14 -13.13 -7.23
C VAL A 105 -21.14 -13.58 -8.31
N THR A 106 -21.70 -12.64 -9.08
CA THR A 106 -22.76 -12.96 -10.06
C THR A 106 -22.19 -13.54 -11.34
N ARG A 107 -21.25 -12.85 -12.01
CA ARG A 107 -20.77 -13.26 -13.33
C ARG A 107 -19.72 -14.36 -13.29
N ILE A 108 -18.83 -14.37 -12.28
CA ILE A 108 -17.80 -15.38 -12.16
C ILE A 108 -18.29 -16.54 -11.29
N GLY A 109 -18.90 -16.23 -10.15
CA GLY A 109 -19.45 -17.22 -9.22
C GLY A 109 -20.77 -17.84 -9.66
N GLY A 110 -21.51 -17.23 -10.61
CA GLY A 110 -22.79 -17.72 -11.10
C GLY A 110 -23.90 -17.68 -10.04
N LEU A 111 -23.82 -16.80 -9.05
CA LEU A 111 -24.77 -16.70 -7.95
C LEU A 111 -25.72 -15.51 -8.15
N ASP A 112 -26.93 -15.77 -8.60
CA ASP A 112 -27.89 -14.71 -8.97
C ASP A 112 -28.75 -14.21 -7.81
N ASN A 113 -28.92 -15.00 -6.74
CA ASN A 113 -29.83 -14.70 -5.62
C ASN A 113 -29.07 -14.21 -4.37
N VAL A 114 -28.08 -13.32 -4.55
CA VAL A 114 -27.26 -12.79 -3.43
C VAL A 114 -27.70 -11.37 -3.11
N VAL A 115 -27.94 -11.11 -1.83
CA VAL A 115 -28.21 -9.75 -1.32
C VAL A 115 -26.90 -9.06 -1.01
N PHE A 116 -26.54 -8.06 -1.80
CA PHE A 116 -25.37 -7.23 -1.54
C PHE A 116 -25.71 -6.13 -0.53
N LYS A 117 -24.88 -6.00 0.50
CA LYS A 117 -24.93 -4.86 1.41
C LYS A 117 -24.06 -3.74 0.85
N PRO A 118 -24.38 -2.47 1.14
CA PRO A 118 -23.52 -1.35 0.73
C PRO A 118 -22.10 -1.49 1.26
N ILE A 119 -21.12 -1.06 0.47
CA ILE A 119 -19.72 -1.01 0.89
C ILE A 119 -19.55 -0.11 2.10
N ILE A 120 -18.73 -0.54 3.06
CA ILE A 120 -18.38 0.26 4.24
C ILE A 120 -17.19 1.15 3.88
N SER A 121 -17.45 2.41 3.62
CA SER A 121 -16.43 3.39 3.27
C SER A 121 -15.49 3.72 4.44
N SER A 122 -14.29 4.21 4.10
CA SER A 122 -13.34 4.74 5.08
C SER A 122 -13.66 6.21 5.39
N ASP A 123 -13.58 6.59 6.66
CA ASP A 123 -13.77 7.99 7.07
C ASP A 123 -12.55 8.85 6.67
N ASN A 124 -11.36 8.24 6.61
CA ASN A 124 -10.12 8.90 6.23
C ASN A 124 -9.55 8.28 4.96
N ILE A 125 -9.37 9.10 3.94
CA ILE A 125 -8.79 8.69 2.64
C ILE A 125 -7.33 9.16 2.48
N THR A 126 -6.82 9.89 3.47
CA THR A 126 -5.43 10.36 3.58
C THR A 126 -4.91 10.08 4.98
N ARG A 127 -3.59 10.07 5.15
CA ARG A 127 -2.88 9.91 6.45
C ARG A 127 -3.27 8.66 7.26
N TYR A 128 -3.86 7.64 6.63
CA TYR A 128 -4.40 6.46 7.32
C TYR A 128 -3.43 5.28 7.42
N ARG A 129 -2.34 5.28 6.66
CA ARG A 129 -1.42 4.15 6.63
C ARG A 129 -0.43 4.22 7.80
N ASN A 130 -0.52 3.27 8.71
CA ASN A 130 0.38 3.19 9.88
C ASN A 130 1.75 2.56 9.58
N LYS A 131 2.03 2.21 8.32
CA LYS A 131 3.28 1.59 7.89
C LYS A 131 3.69 2.05 6.50
N ALA A 132 4.99 2.27 6.31
CA ALA A 132 5.59 2.46 5.00
C ALA A 132 6.94 1.75 4.87
N GLN A 133 7.28 1.39 3.63
CA GLN A 133 8.56 0.82 3.25
C GLN A 133 9.12 1.67 2.11
N TYR A 134 10.10 2.49 2.43
CA TYR A 134 10.70 3.42 1.49
C TYR A 134 11.99 2.82 0.93
N PRO A 135 12.08 2.45 -0.35
CA PRO A 135 13.37 2.17 -0.99
C PRO A 135 14.24 3.43 -0.97
N VAL A 136 15.53 3.24 -0.79
CA VAL A 136 16.54 4.28 -0.88
C VAL A 136 17.41 4.00 -2.08
N GLY A 137 17.64 5.00 -2.92
CA GLY A 137 18.43 4.89 -4.14
C GLY A 137 19.16 6.18 -4.48
N LEU A 138 19.82 6.18 -5.60
CA LEU A 138 20.43 7.37 -6.19
C LEU A 138 19.71 7.72 -7.50
N ASP A 139 19.52 9.01 -7.76
CA ASP A 139 19.08 9.48 -9.06
C ASP A 139 20.25 9.50 -10.08
N ARG A 140 20.01 9.99 -11.29
CA ARG A 140 21.02 10.05 -12.35
C ARG A 140 22.19 11.01 -12.04
N ASP A 141 21.94 11.95 -11.14
CA ASP A 141 22.91 12.97 -10.72
C ASP A 141 23.66 12.55 -9.44
N GLY A 142 23.35 11.36 -8.91
CA GLY A 142 23.98 10.83 -7.70
C GLY A 142 23.35 11.32 -6.39
N ASN A 143 22.22 12.02 -6.44
CA ASN A 143 21.54 12.47 -5.23
C ASN A 143 20.73 11.33 -4.60
N VAL A 144 20.66 11.32 -3.28
CA VAL A 144 19.86 10.34 -2.54
C VAL A 144 18.37 10.61 -2.75
N VAL A 145 17.68 9.62 -3.28
CA VAL A 145 16.22 9.62 -3.46
C VAL A 145 15.59 8.51 -2.63
N THR A 146 14.42 8.81 -2.10
CA THR A 146 13.59 7.84 -1.39
C THR A 146 12.12 8.16 -1.62
N GLY A 147 11.27 7.14 -1.63
CA GLY A 147 9.85 7.29 -1.92
C GLY A 147 9.24 5.96 -2.27
N PHE A 148 8.65 5.84 -3.45
CA PHE A 148 8.00 4.61 -3.89
C PHE A 148 8.38 4.28 -5.33
N TYR A 149 8.28 3.02 -5.70
CA TYR A 149 8.57 2.60 -7.07
C TYR A 149 7.54 3.14 -8.07
N SER A 150 8.03 3.52 -9.24
CA SER A 150 7.20 3.80 -10.41
C SER A 150 6.47 2.52 -10.85
N PHE A 151 5.32 2.70 -11.48
CA PHE A 151 4.49 1.59 -11.96
C PHE A 151 5.30 0.64 -12.87
N HIS A 152 5.24 -0.67 -12.60
CA HIS A 152 5.99 -1.73 -13.30
C HIS A 152 7.51 -1.51 -13.42
N SER A 153 8.14 -0.84 -12.45
CA SER A 153 9.55 -0.48 -12.50
C SER A 153 10.14 -0.41 -11.09
N HIS A 154 11.46 -0.60 -10.97
CA HIS A 154 12.23 -0.33 -9.76
C HIS A 154 12.76 1.11 -9.68
N ARG A 155 12.35 1.99 -10.61
CA ARG A 155 12.71 3.41 -10.52
C ARG A 155 11.99 4.06 -9.34
N ILE A 156 12.75 4.62 -8.42
CA ILE A 156 12.21 5.33 -7.27
C ILE A 156 11.69 6.70 -7.71
N ILE A 157 10.44 6.98 -7.39
CA ILE A 157 9.85 8.32 -7.46
C ILE A 157 10.10 8.98 -6.11
N ASN A 158 10.89 10.04 -6.10
CA ASN A 158 11.20 10.75 -4.87
C ASN A 158 9.94 11.33 -4.25
N CYS A 159 9.66 10.92 -3.01
CA CYS A 159 8.47 11.34 -2.27
C CYS A 159 8.78 11.31 -0.78
N THR A 160 9.11 12.46 -0.22
CA THR A 160 9.40 12.57 1.21
C THR A 160 8.09 12.54 2.01
N ASP A 161 7.09 13.31 1.60
CA ASP A 161 5.77 13.32 2.23
C ASP A 161 4.71 12.70 1.33
N CYS A 162 4.31 11.48 1.63
CA CYS A 162 3.22 10.79 0.97
C CYS A 162 1.91 11.06 1.72
N ILE A 163 0.92 11.61 1.04
CA ILE A 163 -0.40 11.96 1.63
C ILE A 163 -1.16 10.77 2.25
N LEU A 164 -0.76 9.53 1.98
CA LEU A 164 -1.33 8.35 2.64
C LEU A 164 -0.67 8.05 3.99
N GLN A 165 0.53 8.57 4.22
CA GLN A 165 1.33 8.30 5.42
C GLN A 165 1.17 9.41 6.45
N PRO A 166 1.31 9.14 7.76
CA PRO A 166 1.41 10.16 8.79
C PRO A 166 2.58 11.12 8.51
N GLU A 167 2.40 12.42 8.77
CA GLU A 167 3.42 13.45 8.51
C GLU A 167 4.76 13.17 9.21
N ILE A 168 4.72 12.52 10.36
CA ILE A 168 5.93 12.13 11.09
C ILE A 168 6.86 11.25 10.25
N PHE A 169 6.35 10.49 9.25
CA PHE A 169 7.18 9.67 8.38
C PHE A 169 8.07 10.54 7.49
N ALA A 170 7.57 11.70 7.03
CA ALA A 170 8.37 12.66 6.29
C ALA A 170 9.56 13.14 7.14
N ARG A 171 9.32 13.41 8.44
CA ARG A 171 10.42 13.83 9.34
C ARG A 171 11.47 12.75 9.52
N VAL A 172 11.07 11.48 9.67
CA VAL A 172 12.02 10.36 9.71
C VAL A 172 12.87 10.29 8.43
N ILE A 173 12.26 10.50 7.27
CA ILE A 173 12.96 10.50 5.98
C ILE A 173 13.97 11.65 5.90
N GLU A 174 13.60 12.86 6.31
CA GLU A 174 14.50 14.03 6.32
C GLU A 174 15.71 13.79 7.22
N ILE A 175 15.49 13.37 8.48
CA ILE A 175 16.57 13.03 9.42
C ILE A 175 17.48 11.95 8.84
N THR A 176 16.91 10.95 8.16
CA THR A 176 17.71 9.88 7.55
C THR A 176 18.54 10.39 6.38
N LYS A 177 18.00 11.28 5.53
CA LYS A 177 18.78 11.93 4.45
C LYS A 177 19.94 12.75 5.00
N ASP A 178 19.71 13.51 6.08
CA ASP A 178 20.75 14.27 6.77
C ASP A 178 21.84 13.36 7.36
N PHE A 179 21.43 12.24 7.95
CA PHE A 179 22.37 11.23 8.43
C PHE A 179 23.22 10.65 7.30
N ILE A 180 22.60 10.28 6.17
CA ILE A 180 23.29 9.76 4.99
C ILE A 180 24.34 10.77 4.50
N ALA A 181 23.96 12.04 4.39
CA ALA A 181 24.87 13.11 3.94
C ALA A 181 26.04 13.33 4.91
N LYS A 182 25.78 13.33 6.23
CA LYS A 182 26.83 13.52 7.26
C LYS A 182 27.82 12.36 7.36
N THR A 183 27.37 11.13 7.08
CA THR A 183 28.18 9.92 7.29
C THR A 183 28.70 9.32 5.99
N ASN A 184 28.34 9.87 4.84
CA ASN A 184 28.57 9.29 3.52
C ASN A 184 28.14 7.81 3.48
N THR A 185 26.95 7.51 4.02
CA THR A 185 26.41 6.16 4.04
C THR A 185 26.16 5.66 2.61
N GLU A 186 26.78 4.54 2.27
CA GLU A 186 26.66 3.92 0.95
C GLU A 186 25.24 3.44 0.70
N ILE A 187 24.63 3.87 -0.40
CA ILE A 187 23.31 3.43 -0.83
C ILE A 187 23.42 2.14 -1.63
N TYR A 188 22.53 1.17 -1.36
CA TYR A 188 22.52 -0.10 -2.06
C TYR A 188 22.04 0.06 -3.50
N ASP A 189 22.79 -0.49 -4.43
CA ASP A 189 22.47 -0.58 -5.84
C ASP A 189 22.03 -2.02 -6.18
N GLU A 190 20.80 -2.19 -6.59
CA GLU A 190 20.22 -3.51 -6.94
C GLU A 190 20.91 -4.17 -8.12
N THR A 191 21.48 -3.39 -9.05
CA THR A 191 22.14 -3.89 -10.24
C THR A 191 23.49 -4.53 -9.90
N THR A 192 24.30 -3.80 -9.13
CA THR A 192 25.65 -4.25 -8.75
C THR A 192 25.67 -5.11 -7.49
N GLY A 193 24.63 -5.03 -6.66
CA GLY A 193 24.55 -5.67 -5.34
C GLY A 193 25.50 -5.04 -4.32
N LYS A 194 26.03 -3.85 -4.59
CA LYS A 194 26.94 -3.10 -3.70
C LYS A 194 26.19 -2.02 -2.93
N GLY A 195 26.85 -1.51 -1.88
CA GLY A 195 26.27 -0.51 -1.00
C GLY A 195 25.61 -1.12 0.22
N ARG A 196 25.09 -0.30 1.10
CA ARG A 196 24.68 -0.70 2.45
C ARG A 196 23.21 -0.48 2.74
N LEU A 197 22.71 0.76 2.67
CA LEU A 197 21.32 1.09 3.00
C LEU A 197 20.38 0.79 1.82
N ARG A 198 19.37 -0.07 2.06
CA ARG A 198 18.40 -0.52 1.05
C ARG A 198 17.05 0.15 1.20
N HIS A 199 16.48 0.09 2.43
CA HIS A 199 15.13 0.60 2.69
C HIS A 199 15.07 1.24 4.08
N ILE A 200 14.11 2.16 4.23
CA ILE A 200 13.67 2.70 5.50
C ILE A 200 12.24 2.17 5.72
N TYR A 201 12.07 1.32 6.71
CA TYR A 201 10.78 0.80 7.13
C TYR A 201 10.32 1.58 8.34
N ILE A 202 9.14 2.18 8.27
CA ILE A 202 8.58 2.99 9.34
C ILE A 202 7.22 2.42 9.72
N ARG A 203 6.96 2.37 11.01
CA ARG A 203 5.67 1.97 11.57
C ARG A 203 5.34 2.82 12.78
N ILE A 204 4.05 3.14 12.93
CA ILE A 204 3.52 3.86 14.09
C ILE A 204 2.31 3.13 14.65
N GLY A 205 2.19 3.05 15.98
CA GLY A 205 0.96 2.71 16.64
C GLY A 205 0.01 3.90 16.57
N GLU A 206 -1.16 3.72 15.97
CA GLU A 206 -2.10 4.85 15.76
C GLU A 206 -2.73 5.32 17.08
N VAL A 207 -2.94 4.41 18.04
CA VAL A 207 -3.49 4.73 19.36
C VAL A 207 -2.38 5.06 20.36
N SER A 208 -1.30 4.28 20.35
CA SER A 208 -0.19 4.48 21.30
C SER A 208 0.70 5.66 20.95
N GLY A 209 0.75 6.04 19.68
CA GLY A 209 1.72 7.01 19.16
C GLY A 209 3.15 6.49 19.08
N GLU A 210 3.44 5.24 19.47
CA GLU A 210 4.78 4.67 19.46
C GLU A 210 5.32 4.51 18.04
N LEU A 211 6.50 5.08 17.78
CA LEU A 211 7.17 5.07 16.47
C LEU A 211 8.30 4.04 16.44
N MET A 212 8.31 3.21 15.40
CA MET A 212 9.39 2.29 15.04
C MET A 212 10.02 2.69 13.72
N VAL A 213 11.35 2.75 13.68
CA VAL A 213 12.12 2.92 12.45
C VAL A 213 13.05 1.72 12.30
N CYS A 214 12.94 1.01 11.17
CA CYS A 214 13.78 -0.15 10.86
C CYS A 214 14.56 0.13 9.57
N TYR A 215 15.88 0.12 9.66
CA TYR A 215 16.79 0.31 8.53
C TYR A 215 17.16 -1.05 7.95
N VAL A 216 16.77 -1.28 6.71
CA VAL A 216 17.12 -2.52 5.99
C VAL A 216 18.45 -2.32 5.29
N VAL A 217 19.41 -3.17 5.59
CA VAL A 217 20.79 -3.02 5.14
C VAL A 217 21.36 -4.30 4.52
N ASN A 218 22.19 -4.14 3.50
CA ASN A 218 23.01 -5.20 2.90
C ASN A 218 24.30 -5.45 3.72
N ALA A 219 24.17 -5.47 5.03
CA ALA A 219 25.29 -5.56 5.97
C ALA A 219 24.81 -6.05 7.34
N ASN A 220 25.66 -6.04 8.35
CA ASN A 220 25.27 -6.29 9.74
C ASN A 220 24.81 -5.00 10.47
N GLY A 221 25.01 -3.84 9.86
CA GLY A 221 24.67 -2.55 10.47
C GLY A 221 25.07 -1.36 9.59
N LEU A 222 24.82 -0.17 10.11
CA LEU A 222 25.27 1.10 9.57
C LEU A 222 26.55 1.56 10.29
N LYS A 223 27.32 2.44 9.67
CA LYS A 223 28.37 3.18 10.39
C LYS A 223 27.72 4.27 11.24
N GLN A 224 28.25 4.55 12.42
CA GLN A 224 27.80 5.63 13.31
C GLN A 224 26.30 5.50 13.73
N GLU A 225 25.86 4.29 14.09
CA GLU A 225 24.48 4.04 14.55
C GLU A 225 24.07 4.91 15.75
N ASP A 226 25.03 5.20 16.66
CA ASP A 226 24.77 6.08 17.82
C ASP A 226 24.40 7.50 17.38
N LEU A 227 25.06 8.02 16.32
CA LEU A 227 24.70 9.31 15.73
C LEU A 227 23.29 9.27 15.14
N LEU A 228 22.94 8.20 14.39
CA LEU A 228 21.59 8.03 13.84
C LEU A 228 20.54 8.03 14.94
N VAL A 229 20.75 7.23 16.00
CA VAL A 229 19.83 7.19 17.16
C VAL A 229 19.72 8.56 17.82
N LYS A 230 20.84 9.26 18.01
CA LYS A 230 20.86 10.61 18.60
C LYS A 230 20.04 11.59 17.76
N MET A 231 20.22 11.60 16.43
CA MET A 231 19.48 12.47 15.51
C MET A 231 17.96 12.18 15.54
N LEU A 232 17.58 10.91 15.53
CA LEU A 232 16.17 10.53 15.59
C LEU A 232 15.54 10.92 16.93
N LYS A 233 16.22 10.65 18.06
CA LYS A 233 15.72 10.97 19.41
C LYS A 233 15.55 12.46 19.65
N SER A 234 16.42 13.30 19.10
CA SER A 234 16.36 14.75 19.31
C SER A 234 15.10 15.39 18.72
N GLU A 235 14.46 14.74 17.72
CA GLU A 235 13.36 15.33 16.97
C GLU A 235 12.07 14.51 17.02
N LEU A 236 12.14 13.27 17.48
CA LEU A 236 11.03 12.32 17.48
C LEU A 236 10.76 11.82 18.91
N PRO A 237 10.04 12.57 19.75
CA PRO A 237 9.78 12.19 21.15
C PRO A 237 9.00 10.88 21.28
N GLN A 238 8.20 10.52 20.26
CA GLN A 238 7.45 9.26 20.19
C GLN A 238 8.28 8.06 19.73
N LEU A 239 9.58 8.24 19.45
CA LEU A 239 10.47 7.15 19.01
C LEU A 239 10.61 6.09 20.11
N LYS A 240 10.10 4.90 19.85
CA LYS A 240 10.12 3.74 20.75
C LYS A 240 11.15 2.70 20.37
N SER A 241 11.41 2.57 19.07
CA SER A 241 12.21 1.46 18.54
C SER A 241 13.03 1.92 17.34
N VAL A 242 14.34 1.59 17.35
CA VAL A 242 15.19 1.66 16.15
C VAL A 242 15.85 0.30 15.94
N ILE A 243 15.65 -0.27 14.75
CA ILE A 243 16.07 -1.63 14.42
C ILE A 243 16.93 -1.59 13.14
N ILE A 244 17.95 -2.43 13.13
CA ILE A 244 18.70 -2.79 11.92
C ILE A 244 18.20 -4.17 11.48
N ASN A 245 17.71 -4.25 10.25
CA ASN A 245 17.34 -5.50 9.59
C ASN A 245 18.38 -5.83 8.52
N SER A 246 19.02 -6.99 8.67
CA SER A 246 20.04 -7.46 7.70
C SER A 246 19.38 -8.25 6.58
N ASN A 247 19.38 -7.68 5.37
CA ASN A 247 18.96 -8.35 4.15
C ASN A 247 20.06 -8.29 3.10
N ARG A 248 20.80 -9.40 2.94
CA ARG A 248 21.90 -9.55 1.98
C ARG A 248 21.48 -10.32 0.72
N GLU A 249 20.25 -10.77 0.66
CA GLU A 249 19.75 -11.55 -0.46
C GLU A 249 19.37 -10.64 -1.64
N LYS A 250 19.60 -11.12 -2.85
CA LYS A 250 19.08 -10.50 -4.08
C LYS A 250 17.62 -10.94 -4.28
N THR A 251 16.70 -10.25 -3.62
CA THR A 251 15.28 -10.61 -3.58
C THR A 251 14.43 -9.35 -3.53
N ASN A 252 13.18 -9.47 -3.97
CA ASN A 252 12.16 -8.42 -3.84
C ASN A 252 11.56 -8.35 -2.42
N VAL A 253 11.91 -9.30 -1.53
CA VAL A 253 11.49 -9.26 -0.13
C VAL A 253 12.28 -8.17 0.58
N VAL A 254 11.58 -7.19 1.16
CA VAL A 254 12.22 -6.03 1.80
C VAL A 254 12.97 -6.43 3.06
N LEU A 255 12.30 -7.13 3.99
CA LEU A 255 12.91 -7.53 5.28
C LEU A 255 13.70 -8.83 5.15
N GLY A 256 14.96 -8.81 5.57
CA GLY A 256 15.73 -10.03 5.80
C GLY A 256 15.34 -10.70 7.12
N ARG A 257 15.91 -11.88 7.40
CA ARG A 257 15.52 -12.72 8.53
C ARG A 257 16.05 -12.28 9.90
N LYS A 258 17.02 -11.37 9.93
CA LYS A 258 17.73 -10.98 11.19
C LYS A 258 17.48 -9.52 11.52
N ASN A 259 16.96 -9.30 12.73
CA ASN A 259 16.80 -7.99 13.33
C ASN A 259 17.81 -7.80 14.47
N ARG A 260 18.28 -6.58 14.65
CA ARG A 260 19.04 -6.12 15.81
C ARG A 260 18.52 -4.77 16.27
N THR A 261 18.01 -4.69 17.46
CA THR A 261 17.55 -3.43 18.07
C THR A 261 18.78 -2.61 18.48
N ILE A 262 18.83 -1.37 18.03
CA ILE A 262 19.90 -0.41 18.36
C ILE A 262 19.42 0.68 19.31
N TYR A 263 18.10 0.81 19.49
CA TYR A 263 17.50 1.69 20.47
C TYR A 263 16.11 1.19 20.88
N GLY A 264 15.83 1.26 22.19
CA GLY A 264 14.52 0.99 22.76
C GLY A 264 14.10 -0.48 22.68
N SER A 265 12.88 -0.75 22.27
CA SER A 265 12.28 -2.08 22.21
C SER A 265 12.41 -2.70 20.82
N ASP A 266 12.33 -4.03 20.72
CA ASP A 266 12.24 -4.77 19.46
C ASP A 266 10.83 -4.73 18.83
N HIS A 267 9.89 -4.08 19.49
CA HIS A 267 8.49 -3.91 19.08
C HIS A 267 7.94 -2.55 19.51
N ILE A 268 6.83 -2.16 18.90
CA ILE A 268 5.92 -1.14 19.39
C ILE A 268 4.62 -1.80 19.85
N THR A 269 3.81 -1.08 20.60
CA THR A 269 2.46 -1.52 20.96
C THR A 269 1.42 -0.68 20.19
N ASP A 270 0.27 -1.28 19.92
CA ASP A 270 -0.90 -0.54 19.45
C ASP A 270 -2.18 -1.25 19.90
N THR A 271 -3.31 -0.55 19.80
CA THR A 271 -4.62 -1.07 20.21
C THR A 271 -5.52 -1.27 18.98
N LEU A 272 -6.18 -2.43 18.90
CA LEU A 272 -7.16 -2.77 17.88
C LEU A 272 -8.37 -3.44 18.54
N CYS A 273 -9.58 -2.94 18.31
CA CYS A 273 -10.80 -3.43 18.94
C CYS A 273 -10.72 -3.53 20.47
N GLY A 274 -10.05 -2.57 21.13
CA GLY A 274 -9.85 -2.55 22.58
C GLY A 274 -8.75 -3.49 23.13
N LEU A 275 -8.14 -4.30 22.29
CA LEU A 275 -7.05 -5.21 22.67
C LEU A 275 -5.68 -4.62 22.32
N GLN A 276 -4.72 -4.77 23.21
CA GLN A 276 -3.35 -4.30 23.00
C GLN A 276 -2.48 -5.41 22.39
N PHE A 277 -1.72 -5.04 21.35
CA PHE A 277 -0.83 -5.94 20.62
C PHE A 277 0.60 -5.44 20.60
N LYS A 278 1.57 -6.36 20.67
CA LYS A 278 2.98 -6.11 20.40
C LYS A 278 3.24 -6.33 18.91
N ILE A 279 3.86 -5.34 18.26
CA ILE A 279 4.03 -5.31 16.82
C ILE A 279 5.52 -5.17 16.49
N SER A 280 6.13 -6.24 15.99
CA SER A 280 7.51 -6.26 15.49
C SER A 280 7.57 -5.83 14.02
N PRO A 281 8.76 -5.63 13.42
CA PRO A 281 8.86 -5.43 11.97
C PRO A 281 8.25 -6.54 11.13
N PHE A 282 8.28 -7.80 11.63
CA PHE A 282 7.76 -8.97 10.93
C PHE A 282 6.26 -9.19 11.12
N SER A 283 5.66 -8.59 12.15
CA SER A 283 4.24 -8.80 12.42
C SER A 283 3.38 -8.27 11.26
N PHE A 284 2.46 -9.11 10.79
CA PHE A 284 1.37 -8.61 9.96
C PHE A 284 0.47 -7.71 10.83
N TRP A 285 0.18 -6.53 10.37
CA TRP A 285 -0.71 -5.57 11.02
C TRP A 285 -1.44 -4.76 9.96
N GLN A 286 -2.75 -4.63 10.10
CA GLN A 286 -3.57 -3.89 9.14
C GLN A 286 -3.12 -2.42 9.08
N ILE A 287 -2.86 -1.95 7.86
CA ILE A 287 -2.31 -0.61 7.62
C ILE A 287 -3.30 0.53 7.82
N ASN A 288 -4.59 0.23 7.80
CA ASN A 288 -5.68 1.14 8.13
C ASN A 288 -6.44 0.57 9.33
N ARG A 289 -6.02 0.96 10.55
CA ARG A 289 -6.56 0.42 11.80
C ARG A 289 -8.06 0.67 11.93
N LYS A 290 -8.52 1.90 11.65
CA LYS A 290 -9.93 2.26 11.77
C LYS A 290 -10.82 1.41 10.86
N GLN A 291 -10.38 1.17 9.64
CA GLN A 291 -11.11 0.33 8.71
C GLN A 291 -11.04 -1.16 9.08
N ALA A 292 -9.92 -1.60 9.67
CA ALA A 292 -9.78 -2.95 10.20
C ALA A 292 -10.76 -3.20 11.36
N GLU A 293 -10.97 -2.23 12.25
CA GLU A 293 -11.96 -2.33 13.35
C GLU A 293 -13.40 -2.47 12.82
N LYS A 294 -13.74 -1.70 11.78
CA LYS A 294 -15.05 -1.85 11.10
C LYS A 294 -15.20 -3.25 10.48
N LEU A 295 -14.14 -3.74 9.80
CA LEU A 295 -14.12 -5.07 9.18
C LEU A 295 -14.29 -6.18 10.23
N TYR A 296 -13.52 -6.11 11.33
CA TYR A 296 -13.56 -7.12 12.38
C TYR A 296 -14.89 -7.07 13.17
N GLY A 297 -15.43 -5.88 13.38
CA GLY A 297 -16.77 -5.70 13.94
C GLY A 297 -17.84 -6.38 13.09
N LYS A 298 -17.76 -6.25 11.76
CA LYS A 298 -18.65 -6.95 10.83
C LYS A 298 -18.43 -8.46 10.82
N ALA A 299 -17.20 -8.93 10.89
CA ALA A 299 -16.91 -10.35 11.01
C ALA A 299 -17.51 -10.93 12.30
N LYS A 300 -17.36 -10.24 13.45
CA LYS A 300 -17.98 -10.61 14.73
C LYS A 300 -19.52 -10.66 14.65
N GLU A 301 -20.14 -9.62 14.04
CA GLU A 301 -21.58 -9.55 13.83
C GLU A 301 -22.10 -10.75 13.02
N TYR A 302 -21.41 -11.09 11.91
CA TYR A 302 -21.85 -12.17 11.03
C TYR A 302 -21.52 -13.55 11.58
N ALA A 303 -20.45 -13.70 12.33
CA ALA A 303 -20.14 -14.95 13.03
C ALA A 303 -21.21 -15.30 14.05
N ASN A 304 -21.84 -14.29 14.69
CA ASN A 304 -22.95 -14.45 15.64
C ASN A 304 -22.72 -15.57 16.65
N LEU A 305 -21.50 -15.65 17.18
CA LEU A 305 -21.03 -16.73 18.06
C LEU A 305 -21.87 -16.83 19.35
N LYS A 306 -22.04 -18.05 19.83
CA LYS A 306 -22.67 -18.36 21.10
C LYS A 306 -21.62 -18.75 22.14
N SER A 307 -21.93 -18.53 23.40
CA SER A 307 -21.00 -18.78 24.52
C SER A 307 -20.57 -20.24 24.72
N ASP A 308 -21.21 -21.19 24.05
CA ASP A 308 -20.89 -22.62 24.05
C ASP A 308 -20.11 -23.09 22.80
N GLU A 309 -19.94 -22.21 21.81
CA GLU A 309 -19.24 -22.53 20.56
C GLU A 309 -17.73 -22.37 20.68
N ILE A 310 -17.01 -23.09 19.82
CA ILE A 310 -15.53 -23.01 19.68
C ILE A 310 -15.22 -22.29 18.38
N LEU A 311 -14.45 -21.21 18.44
CA LEU A 311 -13.94 -20.48 17.29
C LEU A 311 -12.56 -21.00 16.88
N LEU A 312 -12.42 -21.43 15.66
CA LEU A 312 -11.13 -21.80 15.06
C LEU A 312 -10.66 -20.70 14.08
N ASP A 313 -9.57 -20.03 14.42
CA ASP A 313 -8.91 -19.00 13.59
C ASP A 313 -7.70 -19.63 12.89
N LEU A 314 -7.86 -20.00 11.62
CA LEU A 314 -6.82 -20.59 10.78
C LEU A 314 -6.01 -19.49 10.09
N TYR A 315 -4.68 -19.66 10.07
CA TYR A 315 -3.74 -18.63 9.59
C TYR A 315 -3.87 -17.33 10.38
N CYS A 316 -3.98 -17.47 11.70
CA CYS A 316 -4.37 -16.38 12.61
C CYS A 316 -3.35 -15.23 12.69
N GLY A 317 -2.11 -15.43 12.26
CA GLY A 317 -1.04 -14.43 12.39
C GLY A 317 -0.85 -14.02 13.85
N THR A 318 -1.02 -12.74 14.16
CA THR A 318 -1.00 -12.22 15.54
C THR A 318 -2.32 -12.43 16.28
N GLY A 319 -3.27 -13.18 15.71
CA GLY A 319 -4.56 -13.50 16.31
C GLY A 319 -5.57 -12.35 16.31
N THR A 320 -5.36 -11.30 15.53
CA THR A 320 -6.16 -10.06 15.63
C THR A 320 -7.65 -10.28 15.39
N ILE A 321 -8.04 -11.14 14.45
CA ILE A 321 -9.45 -11.40 14.15
C ILE A 321 -10.07 -12.28 15.23
N GLY A 322 -9.46 -13.44 15.53
CA GLY A 322 -10.00 -14.38 16.52
C GLY A 322 -10.11 -13.75 17.90
N LEU A 323 -9.07 -13.01 18.35
CA LEU A 323 -9.07 -12.37 19.67
C LEU A 323 -10.19 -11.31 19.82
N THR A 324 -10.59 -10.60 18.74
CA THR A 324 -11.70 -9.64 18.81
C THR A 324 -13.07 -10.31 19.03
N MET A 325 -13.17 -11.63 18.85
CA MET A 325 -14.38 -12.43 19.04
C MET A 325 -14.31 -13.36 20.25
N ALA A 326 -13.15 -13.42 20.94
CA ALA A 326 -12.89 -14.38 21.99
C ALA A 326 -13.85 -14.27 23.19
N ASP A 327 -14.40 -13.08 23.46
CA ASP A 327 -15.39 -12.81 24.50
C ASP A 327 -16.79 -13.36 24.18
N SER A 328 -17.03 -13.77 22.92
CA SER A 328 -18.31 -14.21 22.40
C SER A 328 -18.41 -15.73 22.24
N CYS A 329 -17.33 -16.48 22.54
CA CYS A 329 -17.28 -17.93 22.37
C CYS A 329 -16.75 -18.62 23.63
N LYS A 330 -16.96 -19.94 23.73
CA LYS A 330 -16.43 -20.77 24.82
C LYS A 330 -14.92 -20.88 24.79
N GLN A 331 -14.36 -20.98 23.60
CA GLN A 331 -12.93 -21.17 23.39
C GLN A 331 -12.50 -20.64 22.02
N LEU A 332 -11.36 -19.96 21.95
CA LEU A 332 -10.67 -19.61 20.72
C LEU A 332 -9.46 -20.53 20.54
N ILE A 333 -9.33 -21.11 19.35
CA ILE A 333 -8.16 -21.87 18.93
C ILE A 333 -7.57 -21.17 17.71
N GLY A 334 -6.34 -20.66 17.85
CA GLY A 334 -5.57 -20.07 16.74
C GLY A 334 -4.57 -21.08 16.18
N ALA A 335 -4.45 -21.16 14.86
CA ALA A 335 -3.44 -21.95 14.18
C ALA A 335 -2.65 -21.08 13.20
N GLU A 336 -1.32 -21.11 13.30
CA GLU A 336 -0.38 -20.40 12.43
C GLU A 336 0.80 -21.33 12.09
N ILE A 337 1.42 -21.15 10.91
CA ILE A 337 2.53 -21.98 10.41
C ILE A 337 3.87 -21.43 10.90
#